data_c21078156a28a3c0de35937be7b84e26
#
_entry.id   c21078156a28a3c0de35937be7b84e26
#
_cell.length_a   1.000
_cell.length_b   1.000
_cell.length_c   1.000
_cell.angle_alpha   90.00
_cell.angle_beta   90.00
_cell.angle_gamma   90.00
#
_symmetry.space_group_name_H-M   'P 1'
#
loop_
_entity.id
_entity.type
_entity.pdbx_description
1 polymer ?
#
loop_
_entity_poly.entity_id
_entity_poly.type
_entity_poly.pdbx_seq_one_letter_code
_entity_poly.pdbx_strand_id
1 'polypeptide(L)'
;AATGEDHSDEAGIQKPDGMMERARVFVAWLAKKHPEGKWEQFLTADGRDLRWEKVIMAGSSHGSTTSARFGKHQKVARVVMLCGPRDQYQTWQSLPSATPQNRYFGFSHVLDGGWTADHYCRSWELLGLHHYGPIVNVDNAKPPYGNSRRLITSLDVKNNTRRAHSAVTPGSSTPKKPDGSLAYEYVWRYMFTHPVGKTGDPVPTDKDCVKDQRGRDFGKQ
;
A
#
# COMPACT_ATOMS: atom_id res chain seq x y z
N ALA A 1 6.68 -16.94 1.58
CA ALA A 1 5.23 -16.81 1.30
C ALA A 1 4.95 -16.28 -0.12
N ALA A 2 5.66 -15.27 -0.62
CA ALA A 2 5.37 -14.70 -1.95
C ALA A 2 5.75 -15.65 -3.09
N THR A 3 6.98 -16.16 -3.09
CA THR A 3 7.53 -17.01 -4.16
C THR A 3 7.20 -18.49 -4.01
N GLY A 4 6.76 -18.91 -2.84
CA GLY A 4 6.64 -20.33 -2.45
C GLY A 4 7.99 -20.97 -2.12
N GLU A 5 9.05 -20.17 -2.00
CA GLU A 5 10.31 -20.60 -1.41
C GLU A 5 10.23 -20.42 0.09
N ASP A 6 10.57 -21.46 0.80
CA ASP A 6 10.52 -21.46 2.25
C ASP A 6 11.84 -20.91 2.80
N HIS A 7 11.76 -19.75 3.46
CA HIS A 7 12.88 -19.08 4.09
C HIS A 7 12.68 -18.90 5.60
N SER A 8 11.70 -19.61 6.16
CA SER A 8 11.31 -19.45 7.56
C SER A 8 10.74 -20.73 8.14
N ASP A 9 11.26 -21.16 9.26
CA ASP A 9 10.72 -22.29 10.02
C ASP A 9 9.33 -22.00 10.62
N GLU A 10 8.91 -20.73 10.59
CA GLU A 10 7.63 -20.26 11.15
C GLU A 10 6.43 -20.45 10.20
N ALA A 11 6.66 -20.50 8.88
CA ALA A 11 5.57 -20.56 7.90
C ALA A 11 6.00 -21.32 6.65
N GLY A 12 5.69 -22.61 6.62
CA GLY A 12 5.94 -23.49 5.48
C GLY A 12 4.95 -23.28 4.35
N ILE A 13 5.07 -22.20 3.58
CA ILE A 13 4.27 -21.96 2.37
C ILE A 13 5.10 -22.34 1.16
N GLN A 14 4.83 -23.51 0.62
CA GLN A 14 5.51 -24.03 -0.57
C GLN A 14 4.73 -23.73 -1.85
N LYS A 15 5.38 -23.90 -3.01
CA LYS A 15 4.65 -24.02 -4.28
C LYS A 15 3.72 -25.26 -4.19
N PRO A 16 2.46 -25.18 -4.63
CA PRO A 16 1.86 -24.09 -5.41
C PRO A 16 1.16 -22.99 -4.59
N ASP A 17 1.30 -22.97 -3.28
CA ASP A 17 0.52 -22.09 -2.39
C ASP A 17 1.11 -20.71 -2.19
N GLY A 18 2.28 -20.43 -2.78
CA GLY A 18 2.86 -19.10 -2.80
C GLY A 18 1.96 -18.07 -3.51
N MET A 19 1.95 -16.84 -3.01
CA MET A 19 1.08 -15.77 -3.52
C MET A 19 1.21 -15.58 -5.04
N MET A 20 2.42 -15.62 -5.57
CA MET A 20 2.67 -15.41 -7.01
C MET A 20 2.03 -16.51 -7.85
N GLU A 21 2.23 -17.77 -7.46
CA GLU A 21 1.66 -18.91 -8.19
C GLU A 21 0.14 -18.93 -8.11
N ARG A 22 -0.44 -18.69 -6.93
CA ARG A 22 -1.90 -18.59 -6.77
C ARG A 22 -2.49 -17.47 -7.63
N ALA A 23 -1.82 -16.31 -7.69
CA ALA A 23 -2.27 -15.20 -8.55
C ALA A 23 -2.20 -15.59 -10.04
N ARG A 24 -1.11 -16.24 -10.47
CA ARG A 24 -0.97 -16.75 -11.84
C ARG A 24 -2.07 -17.73 -12.22
N VAL A 25 -2.28 -18.75 -11.36
CA VAL A 25 -3.32 -19.77 -11.57
C VAL A 25 -4.71 -19.14 -11.66
N PHE A 26 -4.98 -18.17 -10.79
CA PHE A 26 -6.26 -17.46 -10.80
C PHE A 26 -6.47 -16.65 -12.09
N VAL A 27 -5.46 -15.92 -12.54
CA VAL A 27 -5.55 -15.15 -13.80
C VAL A 27 -5.68 -16.08 -15.01
N ALA A 28 -4.95 -17.21 -15.03
CA ALA A 28 -5.10 -18.21 -16.07
C ALA A 28 -6.49 -18.85 -16.10
N TRP A 29 -7.08 -19.09 -14.93
CA TRP A 29 -8.46 -19.54 -14.82
C TRP A 29 -9.45 -18.49 -15.34
N LEU A 30 -9.26 -17.22 -14.99
CA LEU A 30 -10.09 -16.11 -15.51
C LEU A 30 -9.98 -16.01 -17.04
N ALA A 31 -8.78 -16.11 -17.61
CA ALA A 31 -8.57 -16.08 -19.06
C ALA A 31 -9.35 -17.19 -19.77
N LYS A 32 -9.44 -18.37 -19.16
CA LYS A 32 -10.19 -19.51 -19.69
C LYS A 32 -11.69 -19.40 -19.51
N LYS A 33 -12.17 -18.88 -18.36
CA LYS A 33 -13.58 -18.88 -17.98
C LYS A 33 -14.30 -17.58 -18.33
N HIS A 34 -13.57 -16.49 -18.44
CA HIS A 34 -14.07 -15.14 -18.69
C HIS A 34 -13.23 -14.42 -19.76
N PRO A 35 -13.15 -14.97 -21.00
CA PRO A 35 -12.28 -14.44 -22.06
C PRO A 35 -12.64 -13.00 -22.46
N GLU A 36 -13.89 -12.57 -22.24
CA GLU A 36 -14.35 -11.20 -22.44
C GLU A 36 -13.53 -10.17 -21.61
N GLY A 37 -12.96 -10.59 -20.49
CA GLY A 37 -12.10 -9.77 -19.64
C GLY A 37 -10.67 -9.60 -20.17
N LYS A 38 -10.31 -10.30 -21.24
CA LYS A 38 -8.96 -10.25 -21.85
C LYS A 38 -7.83 -10.47 -20.83
N TRP A 39 -8.03 -11.41 -19.92
CA TRP A 39 -7.13 -11.67 -18.79
C TRP A 39 -5.75 -12.18 -19.21
N GLU A 40 -5.64 -12.79 -20.40
CA GLU A 40 -4.39 -13.27 -20.99
C GLU A 40 -3.34 -12.17 -21.13
N GLN A 41 -3.74 -10.90 -21.22
CA GLN A 41 -2.83 -9.76 -21.29
C GLN A 41 -1.97 -9.61 -20.04
N PHE A 42 -2.38 -10.20 -18.91
CA PHE A 42 -1.66 -10.17 -17.63
C PHE A 42 -0.73 -11.38 -17.44
N LEU A 43 -0.77 -12.35 -18.33
CA LEU A 43 0.14 -13.48 -18.34
C LEU A 43 1.35 -13.21 -19.23
N THR A 44 2.50 -13.82 -18.89
CA THR A 44 3.63 -13.92 -19.80
C THR A 44 3.24 -14.72 -21.04
N ALA A 45 3.99 -14.59 -22.15
CA ALA A 45 3.66 -15.27 -23.39
C ALA A 45 3.64 -16.81 -23.25
N ASP A 46 4.45 -17.35 -22.35
CA ASP A 46 4.50 -18.77 -22.03
C ASP A 46 3.50 -19.22 -20.95
N GLY A 47 2.74 -18.26 -20.39
CA GLY A 47 1.74 -18.51 -19.33
C GLY A 47 2.32 -18.91 -17.96
N ARG A 48 3.65 -18.88 -17.81
CA ARG A 48 4.33 -19.36 -16.60
C ARG A 48 4.41 -18.36 -15.46
N ASP A 49 4.16 -17.07 -15.75
CA ASP A 49 4.16 -16.02 -14.75
C ASP A 49 3.16 -14.91 -15.12
N LEU A 50 2.97 -13.98 -14.21
CA LEU A 50 2.24 -12.74 -14.46
C LEU A 50 3.17 -11.67 -15.03
N ARG A 51 2.61 -10.82 -15.85
CA ARG A 51 3.23 -9.55 -16.24
C ARG A 51 3.05 -8.55 -15.11
N TRP A 52 3.85 -8.72 -14.07
CA TRP A 52 3.76 -7.97 -12.80
C TRP A 52 3.78 -6.46 -13.03
N GLU A 53 4.46 -5.98 -14.07
CA GLU A 53 4.47 -4.57 -14.45
C GLU A 53 3.08 -4.02 -14.84
N LYS A 54 2.10 -4.90 -15.03
CA LYS A 54 0.68 -4.57 -15.28
C LYS A 54 -0.21 -4.78 -14.06
N VAL A 55 0.31 -5.32 -12.98
CA VAL A 55 -0.46 -5.66 -11.77
C VAL A 55 -0.32 -4.56 -10.73
N ILE A 56 -1.43 -4.16 -10.14
CA ILE A 56 -1.46 -3.27 -8.98
C ILE A 56 -1.45 -4.13 -7.72
N MET A 57 -0.47 -3.92 -6.86
CA MET A 57 -0.45 -4.51 -5.52
C MET A 57 -1.11 -3.56 -4.54
N ALA A 58 -2.17 -4.01 -3.89
CA ALA A 58 -2.91 -3.21 -2.92
C ALA A 58 -3.14 -3.99 -1.64
N GLY A 59 -3.08 -3.31 -0.52
CA GLY A 59 -3.35 -3.96 0.76
C GLY A 59 -3.68 -2.97 1.87
N SER A 60 -4.33 -3.50 2.90
CA SER A 60 -4.70 -2.80 4.11
C SER A 60 -3.95 -3.39 5.30
N SER A 61 -3.49 -2.57 6.22
CA SER A 61 -2.84 -3.01 7.46
C SER A 61 -1.61 -3.88 7.15
N HIS A 62 -1.58 -5.12 7.59
CA HIS A 62 -0.55 -6.09 7.25
C HIS A 62 -0.42 -6.32 5.74
N GLY A 63 -1.54 -6.29 5.00
CA GLY A 63 -1.55 -6.37 3.55
C GLY A 63 -0.85 -5.19 2.88
N SER A 64 -0.87 -3.99 3.48
CA SER A 64 -0.10 -2.84 2.98
C SER A 64 1.42 -3.06 3.12
N THR A 65 1.85 -3.66 4.23
CA THR A 65 3.25 -4.07 4.45
C THR A 65 3.69 -5.09 3.40
N THR A 66 2.86 -6.13 3.19
CA THR A 66 3.12 -7.17 2.17
C THR A 66 3.22 -6.57 0.78
N SER A 67 2.28 -5.70 0.40
CA SER A 67 2.28 -5.04 -0.92
C SER A 67 3.50 -4.14 -1.11
N ALA A 68 3.86 -3.35 -0.10
CA ALA A 68 5.03 -2.48 -0.15
C ALA A 68 6.32 -3.28 -0.23
N ARG A 69 6.47 -4.33 0.57
CA ARG A 69 7.63 -5.21 0.56
C ARG A 69 7.75 -5.98 -0.75
N PHE A 70 6.64 -6.49 -1.29
CA PHE A 70 6.61 -7.12 -2.60
C PHE A 70 7.12 -6.18 -3.69
N GLY A 71 6.67 -4.92 -3.70
CA GLY A 71 7.12 -3.90 -4.66
C GLY A 71 8.62 -3.58 -4.57
N LYS A 72 9.29 -3.84 -3.42
CA LYS A 72 10.75 -3.74 -3.32
C LYS A 72 11.47 -4.81 -4.14
N HIS A 73 10.91 -6.01 -4.20
CA HIS A 73 11.54 -7.16 -4.88
C HIS A 73 11.06 -7.36 -6.31
N GLN A 74 9.80 -6.99 -6.59
CA GLN A 74 9.15 -7.19 -7.86
C GLN A 74 8.65 -5.87 -8.44
N LYS A 75 8.99 -5.59 -9.71
CA LYS A 75 8.45 -4.42 -10.41
C LYS A 75 6.96 -4.64 -10.69
N VAL A 76 6.12 -3.75 -10.15
CA VAL A 76 4.67 -3.76 -10.35
C VAL A 76 4.17 -2.45 -10.96
N ALA A 77 2.94 -2.45 -11.46
CA ALA A 77 2.33 -1.23 -12.01
C ALA A 77 2.20 -0.15 -10.95
N ARG A 78 1.81 -0.54 -9.73
CA ARG A 78 1.55 0.38 -8.62
C ARG A 78 1.49 -0.39 -7.30
N VAL A 79 1.83 0.30 -6.21
CA VAL A 79 1.63 -0.16 -4.83
C VAL A 79 0.68 0.80 -4.12
N VAL A 80 -0.42 0.27 -3.57
CA VAL A 80 -1.42 1.04 -2.82
C VAL A 80 -1.45 0.53 -1.38
N MET A 81 -1.12 1.41 -0.45
CA MET A 81 -0.98 1.11 0.97
C MET A 81 -2.08 1.81 1.77
N LEU A 82 -3.01 1.05 2.30
CA LEU A 82 -4.06 1.56 3.19
C LEU A 82 -3.69 1.21 4.64
N CYS A 83 -3.72 2.22 5.53
CA CYS A 83 -3.33 2.10 6.94
C CYS A 83 -1.99 1.33 7.13
N GLY A 84 -0.96 1.79 6.43
CA GLY A 84 0.39 1.22 6.49
C GLY A 84 1.37 1.82 5.50
N PRO A 85 2.56 1.18 5.33
CA PRO A 85 2.92 -0.13 5.87
C PRO A 85 3.19 -0.10 7.37
N ARG A 86 2.92 -1.21 8.05
CA ARG A 86 3.14 -1.40 9.48
C ARG A 86 4.08 -2.58 9.67
N ASP A 87 5.28 -2.31 10.17
CA ASP A 87 6.25 -3.36 10.43
C ASP A 87 7.12 -2.95 11.64
N GLN A 88 7.46 -3.89 12.49
CA GLN A 88 8.40 -3.62 13.57
C GLN A 88 9.84 -3.53 13.06
N TYR A 89 10.17 -4.20 11.97
CA TYR A 89 11.46 -4.11 11.29
C TYR A 89 11.34 -3.22 10.06
N GLN A 90 11.68 -1.94 10.19
CA GLN A 90 11.48 -0.95 9.13
C GLN A 90 12.66 -0.77 8.19
N THR A 91 13.82 -1.35 8.49
CA THR A 91 15.05 -1.19 7.69
C THR A 91 14.88 -1.52 6.21
N TRP A 92 14.03 -2.52 5.89
CA TRP A 92 13.73 -2.90 4.51
C TRP A 92 13.07 -1.77 3.69
N GLN A 93 12.42 -0.81 4.36
CA GLN A 93 11.68 0.28 3.67
C GLN A 93 12.62 1.23 2.94
N SER A 94 13.85 1.41 3.43
CA SER A 94 14.89 2.24 2.79
C SER A 94 15.73 1.50 1.75
N LEU A 95 15.58 0.18 1.61
CA LEU A 95 16.31 -0.59 0.60
C LEU A 95 15.93 -0.17 -0.82
N PRO A 96 16.79 -0.41 -1.82
CA PRO A 96 16.44 -0.23 -3.22
C PRO A 96 15.14 -0.93 -3.60
N SER A 97 14.42 -0.38 -4.57
CA SER A 97 13.10 -0.87 -4.97
C SER A 97 13.05 -1.23 -6.44
N ALA A 98 12.59 -2.43 -6.77
CA ALA A 98 12.32 -2.84 -8.14
C ALA A 98 11.17 -2.02 -8.77
N THR A 99 10.17 -1.67 -7.96
CA THR A 99 9.11 -0.74 -8.36
C THR A 99 9.55 0.68 -8.06
N PRO A 100 9.57 1.61 -9.04
CA PRO A 100 9.90 3.01 -8.80
C PRO A 100 9.05 3.64 -7.70
N GLN A 101 9.66 4.45 -6.83
CA GLN A 101 9.01 5.02 -5.64
C GLN A 101 7.79 5.90 -5.97
N ASN A 102 7.78 6.59 -7.12
CA ASN A 102 6.63 7.37 -7.58
C ASN A 102 5.37 6.54 -7.85
N ARG A 103 5.47 5.21 -7.80
CA ARG A 103 4.36 4.26 -7.97
C ARG A 103 3.75 3.80 -6.66
N TYR A 104 4.30 4.22 -5.51
CA TYR A 104 3.76 3.91 -4.19
C TYR A 104 2.81 5.03 -3.75
N PHE A 105 1.65 4.66 -3.24
CA PHE A 105 0.62 5.56 -2.72
C PHE A 105 0.20 5.11 -1.34
N GLY A 106 0.20 6.03 -0.39
CA GLY A 106 -0.21 5.77 0.99
C GLY A 106 -1.44 6.59 1.39
N PHE A 107 -2.38 5.96 2.11
CA PHE A 107 -3.50 6.63 2.75
C PHE A 107 -3.75 6.08 4.15
N SER A 108 -3.79 6.96 5.15
CA SER A 108 -3.99 6.59 6.54
C SER A 108 -4.80 7.62 7.31
N HIS A 109 -5.28 7.22 8.48
CA HIS A 109 -5.88 8.12 9.46
C HIS A 109 -4.81 8.58 10.45
N VAL A 110 -4.83 9.86 10.87
CA VAL A 110 -3.86 10.43 11.83
C VAL A 110 -3.88 9.74 13.20
N LEU A 111 -5.00 9.15 13.59
CA LEU A 111 -5.16 8.38 14.83
C LEU A 111 -5.08 6.87 14.62
N ASP A 112 -4.57 6.40 13.47
CA ASP A 112 -4.46 4.97 13.23
C ASP A 112 -3.64 4.31 14.34
N GLY A 113 -4.31 3.42 15.03
CA GLY A 113 -3.77 2.81 16.23
C GLY A 113 -2.70 1.78 15.97
N GLY A 114 -1.88 1.63 16.97
CA GLY A 114 -0.85 0.64 17.03
C GLY A 114 0.55 1.21 17.02
N TRP A 115 0.88 2.20 16.14
CA TRP A 115 2.21 2.80 16.14
C TRP A 115 2.08 4.26 15.73
N THR A 116 2.22 5.12 16.72
CA THR A 116 2.01 6.56 16.62
C THR A 116 2.72 7.14 15.40
N ALA A 117 1.96 7.61 14.43
CA ALA A 117 2.43 8.24 13.20
C ALA A 117 3.47 7.44 12.37
N ASP A 118 3.70 6.18 12.72
CA ASP A 118 4.81 5.40 12.17
C ASP A 118 4.70 5.18 10.66
N HIS A 119 3.49 4.89 10.14
CA HIS A 119 3.33 4.61 8.72
C HIS A 119 3.21 5.86 7.85
N TYR A 120 2.52 6.92 8.25
CA TYR A 120 2.45 8.15 7.44
C TYR A 120 3.59 9.13 7.71
N CYS A 121 4.25 9.02 8.85
CA CYS A 121 5.43 9.80 9.17
C CYS A 121 6.69 9.01 8.75
N ARG A 122 7.11 8.03 9.53
CA ARG A 122 8.37 7.32 9.35
C ARG A 122 8.41 6.41 8.11
N SER A 123 7.43 5.53 7.96
CA SER A 123 7.46 4.53 6.89
C SER A 123 7.43 5.15 5.50
N TRP A 124 6.60 6.19 5.30
CA TRP A 124 6.55 6.86 4.01
C TRP A 124 7.80 7.69 3.72
N GLU A 125 8.46 8.24 4.74
CA GLU A 125 9.78 8.87 4.59
C GLU A 125 10.83 7.84 4.17
N LEU A 126 10.91 6.69 4.84
CA LEU A 126 11.85 5.61 4.51
C LEU A 126 11.60 5.01 3.12
N LEU A 127 10.35 4.98 2.67
CA LEU A 127 9.99 4.59 1.30
C LEU A 127 10.34 5.66 0.26
N GLY A 128 10.78 6.85 0.68
CA GLY A 128 11.15 7.96 -0.21
C GLY A 128 9.97 8.71 -0.80
N LEU A 129 8.75 8.61 -0.20
CA LEU A 129 7.56 9.23 -0.76
C LEU A 129 7.54 10.76 -0.61
N HIS A 130 8.36 11.33 0.24
CA HIS A 130 8.56 12.78 0.37
C HIS A 130 9.12 13.43 -0.91
N HIS A 131 9.77 12.66 -1.77
CA HIS A 131 10.21 13.14 -3.09
C HIS A 131 9.05 13.36 -4.08
N TYR A 132 7.82 12.94 -3.73
CA TYR A 132 6.66 12.97 -4.61
C TYR A 132 5.46 13.69 -3.99
N GLY A 133 5.72 14.65 -3.13
CA GLY A 133 4.76 15.57 -2.56
C GLY A 133 4.69 15.54 -1.02
N PRO A 134 4.11 16.59 -0.42
CA PRO A 134 3.88 16.68 1.01
C PRO A 134 2.83 15.68 1.48
N ILE A 135 2.67 15.54 2.80
CA ILE A 135 1.50 14.88 3.38
C ILE A 135 0.28 15.77 3.16
N VAL A 136 -0.79 15.24 2.56
CA VAL A 136 -2.02 15.99 2.27
C VAL A 136 -3.18 15.40 3.04
N ASN A 137 -3.86 16.25 3.82
CA ASN A 137 -5.12 15.88 4.46
C ASN A 137 -6.27 15.98 3.44
N VAL A 138 -6.87 14.85 3.11
CA VAL A 138 -7.93 14.74 2.10
C VAL A 138 -9.25 15.37 2.54
N ASP A 139 -9.43 15.61 3.84
CA ASP A 139 -10.64 16.24 4.38
C ASP A 139 -10.69 17.72 3.98
N ASN A 140 -9.53 18.34 3.72
CA ASN A 140 -9.37 19.75 3.38
C ASN A 140 -8.90 19.97 1.93
N ALA A 141 -8.74 18.91 1.13
CA ALA A 141 -8.22 18.97 -0.23
C ALA A 141 -9.06 18.14 -1.18
N LYS A 142 -9.00 18.51 -2.48
CA LYS A 142 -9.66 17.79 -3.57
C LYS A 142 -8.62 17.10 -4.47
N PRO A 143 -8.99 16.02 -5.16
CA PRO A 143 -8.14 15.46 -6.20
C PRO A 143 -7.69 16.55 -7.20
N PRO A 144 -6.44 16.53 -7.66
CA PRO A 144 -5.44 15.47 -7.51
C PRO A 144 -4.52 15.60 -6.28
N TYR A 145 -4.95 16.23 -5.19
CA TYR A 145 -4.20 16.33 -3.91
C TYR A 145 -2.75 16.83 -4.08
N GLY A 146 -2.53 17.82 -4.95
CA GLY A 146 -1.19 18.29 -5.31
C GLY A 146 -0.30 17.19 -5.95
N ASN A 147 -0.88 16.15 -6.51
CA ASN A 147 -0.22 14.96 -7.05
C ASN A 147 0.63 14.19 -6.01
N SER A 148 0.35 14.38 -4.72
CA SER A 148 1.10 13.72 -3.63
C SER A 148 0.86 12.20 -3.58
N ARG A 149 1.87 11.51 -3.06
CA ARG A 149 1.83 10.07 -2.75
C ARG A 149 1.45 9.78 -1.31
N ARG A 150 1.28 10.82 -0.49
CA ARG A 150 1.09 10.73 0.96
C ARG A 150 -0.22 11.40 1.38
N LEU A 151 -1.24 10.60 1.63
CA LEU A 151 -2.58 11.08 1.95
C LEU A 151 -2.98 10.68 3.36
N ILE A 152 -3.56 11.59 4.09
CA ILE A 152 -4.10 11.35 5.43
C ILE A 152 -5.53 11.86 5.54
N THR A 153 -6.25 11.36 6.55
CA THR A 153 -7.51 11.93 7.03
C THR A 153 -7.45 12.17 8.53
N SER A 154 -8.09 13.20 8.99
CA SER A 154 -8.28 13.53 10.40
C SER A 154 -9.76 13.46 10.83
N LEU A 155 -10.60 12.79 10.04
CA LEU A 155 -12.03 12.67 10.34
C LEU A 155 -12.26 12.20 11.78
N ASP A 156 -13.24 12.81 12.46
CA ASP A 156 -13.55 12.46 13.85
C ASP A 156 -14.05 11.00 13.96
N VAL A 157 -13.25 10.18 14.57
CA VAL A 157 -13.56 8.78 14.91
C VAL A 157 -13.81 8.58 16.41
N LYS A 158 -14.09 9.66 17.14
CA LYS A 158 -14.34 9.64 18.61
C LYS A 158 -13.17 9.03 19.38
N ASN A 159 -11.93 9.39 19.00
CA ASN A 159 -10.68 8.86 19.57
C ASN A 159 -10.56 7.32 19.52
N ASN A 160 -11.35 6.67 18.69
CA ASN A 160 -11.31 5.22 18.53
C ASN A 160 -10.24 4.83 17.48
N THR A 161 -9.07 4.44 17.95
CA THR A 161 -7.92 4.09 17.12
C THR A 161 -8.17 2.88 16.22
N ARG A 162 -8.99 1.92 16.65
CA ARG A 162 -9.40 0.78 15.83
C ARG A 162 -10.31 1.20 14.69
N ARG A 163 -11.24 2.13 14.97
CA ARG A 163 -12.09 2.73 13.93
C ARG A 163 -11.26 3.59 12.98
N ALA A 164 -10.31 4.36 13.48
CA ALA A 164 -9.35 5.10 12.66
C ALA A 164 -8.63 4.18 11.68
N HIS A 165 -8.15 3.03 12.16
CA HIS A 165 -7.46 2.03 11.35
C HIS A 165 -8.32 1.52 10.19
N SER A 166 -9.58 1.21 10.43
CA SER A 166 -10.48 0.64 9.42
C SER A 166 -11.21 1.67 8.55
N ALA A 167 -11.24 2.95 8.97
CA ALA A 167 -12.00 3.99 8.27
C ALA A 167 -11.49 4.28 6.85
N VAL A 168 -10.19 4.11 6.59
CA VAL A 168 -9.56 4.43 5.30
C VAL A 168 -9.66 3.30 4.27
N THR A 169 -10.15 2.13 4.68
CA THR A 169 -10.34 0.98 3.80
C THR A 169 -11.79 0.87 3.33
N PRO A 170 -12.05 0.42 2.08
CA PRO A 170 -13.41 0.14 1.65
C PRO A 170 -14.06 -0.93 2.53
N GLY A 171 -15.19 -0.61 3.17
CA GLY A 171 -15.87 -1.55 4.05
C GLY A 171 -16.92 -0.90 4.95
N SER A 172 -17.43 -1.66 5.90
CA SER A 172 -18.49 -1.23 6.83
C SER A 172 -18.07 -0.09 7.76
N SER A 173 -16.78 0.02 8.06
CA SER A 173 -16.22 1.08 8.91
C SER A 173 -15.91 2.37 8.15
N THR A 174 -15.99 2.37 6.83
CA THR A 174 -15.77 3.57 6.03
C THR A 174 -16.88 4.56 6.29
N PRO A 175 -16.55 5.83 6.57
CA PRO A 175 -17.55 6.89 6.68
C PRO A 175 -18.38 7.01 5.41
N LYS A 176 -19.67 7.27 5.55
CA LYS A 176 -20.57 7.52 4.44
C LYS A 176 -20.95 8.99 4.38
N LYS A 177 -21.13 9.48 3.17
CA LYS A 177 -21.73 10.77 2.89
C LYS A 177 -23.26 10.73 3.10
N PRO A 178 -23.93 11.88 3.14
CA PRO A 178 -25.40 11.94 3.27
C PRO A 178 -26.16 11.15 2.18
N ASP A 179 -25.58 11.03 0.99
CA ASP A 179 -26.15 10.27 -0.14
C ASP A 179 -25.88 8.75 -0.05
N GLY A 180 -25.25 8.30 1.03
CA GLY A 180 -24.92 6.89 1.26
C GLY A 180 -23.63 6.42 0.57
N SER A 181 -23.00 7.22 -0.28
CA SER A 181 -21.72 6.89 -0.92
C SER A 181 -20.58 6.89 0.09
N LEU A 182 -19.49 6.17 -0.22
CA LEU A 182 -18.33 6.09 0.64
C LEU A 182 -17.53 7.41 0.61
N ALA A 183 -17.14 7.93 1.77
CA ALA A 183 -16.49 9.23 1.89
C ALA A 183 -15.18 9.32 1.10
N TYR A 184 -14.44 8.21 1.03
CA TYR A 184 -13.10 8.18 0.43
C TYR A 184 -13.04 7.54 -0.97
N GLU A 185 -14.15 7.39 -1.67
CA GLU A 185 -14.15 6.84 -3.03
C GLU A 185 -13.21 7.61 -3.96
N TYR A 186 -13.22 8.95 -3.89
CA TYR A 186 -12.33 9.80 -4.70
C TYR A 186 -10.85 9.62 -4.34
N VAL A 187 -10.54 9.35 -3.06
CA VAL A 187 -9.17 9.07 -2.61
C VAL A 187 -8.68 7.76 -3.21
N TRP A 188 -9.47 6.69 -3.08
CA TRP A 188 -9.11 5.41 -3.68
C TRP A 188 -8.99 5.49 -5.19
N ARG A 189 -9.96 6.13 -5.87
CA ARG A 189 -9.89 6.37 -7.32
C ARG A 189 -8.58 7.07 -7.69
N TYR A 190 -8.21 8.13 -6.98
CA TYR A 190 -6.91 8.80 -7.18
C TYR A 190 -5.75 7.82 -7.01
N MET A 191 -5.68 7.10 -5.91
CA MET A 191 -4.59 6.17 -5.62
C MET A 191 -4.46 5.07 -6.68
N PHE A 192 -5.57 4.58 -7.20
CA PHE A 192 -5.56 3.49 -8.19
C PHE A 192 -5.38 3.96 -9.63
N THR A 193 -5.75 5.18 -9.98
CA THR A 193 -5.81 5.61 -11.40
C THR A 193 -4.97 6.84 -11.75
N HIS A 194 -4.51 7.63 -10.75
CA HIS A 194 -3.73 8.84 -11.03
C HIS A 194 -2.45 8.50 -11.80
N PRO A 195 -2.10 9.25 -12.87
CA PRO A 195 -0.89 8.99 -13.65
C PRO A 195 0.37 8.98 -12.77
N VAL A 196 1.12 7.89 -12.80
CA VAL A 196 2.32 7.72 -11.95
C VAL A 196 3.44 8.71 -12.28
N GLY A 197 3.48 9.24 -13.50
CA GLY A 197 4.42 10.27 -13.92
C GLY A 197 4.06 11.68 -13.45
N LYS A 198 2.84 11.92 -12.97
CA LYS A 198 2.44 13.21 -12.37
C LYS A 198 2.65 13.13 -10.87
N THR A 199 3.62 13.86 -10.36
CA THR A 199 4.03 13.87 -8.95
C THR A 199 3.89 15.26 -8.36
N GLY A 200 3.73 15.35 -7.06
CA GLY A 200 3.88 16.60 -6.32
C GLY A 200 5.34 17.00 -6.20
N ASP A 201 5.57 18.26 -5.80
CA ASP A 201 6.91 18.77 -5.59
C ASP A 201 7.59 18.08 -4.40
N PRO A 202 8.89 17.77 -4.50
CA PRO A 202 9.63 17.18 -3.39
C PRO A 202 9.60 18.09 -2.16
N VAL A 203 9.53 17.47 -0.99
CA VAL A 203 9.70 18.17 0.28
C VAL A 203 10.91 17.59 1.02
N PRO A 204 11.57 18.37 1.89
CA PRO A 204 12.67 17.86 2.72
C PRO A 204 12.22 16.69 3.59
N THR A 205 13.15 15.78 3.85
CA THR A 205 12.94 14.72 4.84
C THR A 205 12.66 15.31 6.22
N ASP A 206 11.57 14.90 6.83
CA ASP A 206 11.29 15.23 8.23
C ASP A 206 12.16 14.35 9.14
N LYS A 207 13.17 14.99 9.74
CA LYS A 207 14.13 14.31 10.62
C LYS A 207 13.47 13.76 11.89
N ASP A 208 12.41 14.38 12.36
CA ASP A 208 11.68 13.91 13.53
C ASP A 208 10.80 12.71 13.19
N CYS A 209 10.27 12.66 11.98
CA CYS A 209 9.56 11.50 11.45
C CYS A 209 10.43 10.24 11.38
N VAL A 210 11.67 10.36 10.95
CA VAL A 210 12.54 9.17 10.74
C VAL A 210 13.21 8.67 12.02
N LYS A 211 13.15 9.41 13.12
CA LYS A 211 13.56 8.89 14.43
C LYS A 211 12.70 7.69 14.81
N ASP A 212 13.33 6.65 15.35
CA ASP A 212 12.59 5.51 15.86
C ASP A 212 11.84 5.93 17.12
N GLN A 213 10.53 6.10 16.99
CA GLN A 213 9.64 6.52 18.06
C GLN A 213 8.98 5.33 18.76
N ARG A 214 9.17 4.13 18.24
CA ARG A 214 8.68 2.93 18.89
C ARG A 214 9.47 2.70 20.18
N GLY A 215 8.76 2.49 21.25
CA GLY A 215 9.40 2.10 22.50
C GLY A 215 10.29 0.88 22.26
N ARG A 216 11.41 0.84 22.96
CA ARG A 216 12.45 -0.22 22.84
C ARG A 216 11.94 -1.64 23.08
N ASP A 217 10.67 -1.79 23.39
CA ASP A 217 10.02 -3.06 23.70
C ASP A 217 9.87 -3.99 22.49
N PHE A 218 10.01 -3.45 21.26
CA PHE A 218 10.00 -4.25 20.03
C PHE A 218 11.40 -4.59 19.50
N GLY A 219 12.46 -4.12 20.13
CA GLY A 219 13.83 -4.19 19.63
C GLY A 219 14.76 -5.13 20.37
N LYS A 220 14.25 -5.93 21.29
CA LYS A 220 15.03 -6.92 22.01
C LYS A 220 14.57 -8.32 21.65
N GLN A 221 14.78 -8.70 20.42
CA GLN A 221 14.82 -10.11 20.01
C GLN A 221 16.06 -10.36 19.20
#